data_72b4b258a80313c841a194ee2f9053fc
#
_entry.id   72b4b258a80313c841a194ee2f9053fc
#
_cell.length_a   1.000
_cell.length_b   1.000
_cell.length_c   1.000
_cell.angle_alpha   90.00
_cell.angle_beta   90.00
_cell.angle_gamma   90.00
#
_symmetry.space_group_name_H-M   'P 1'
#
loop_
_entity.id
_entity.type
_entity.pdbx_description
1 polymer ?
#
loop_
_entity_poly.entity_id
_entity_poly.type
_entity_poly.pdbx_seq_one_letter_code
_entity_poly.pdbx_strand_id
1 'polypeptide(L)'
;MGGIKEFLKHEASGGILLMIATVAALLCQNTFLSDFYNEFLKTKFTVSFGEYELSKPMILWVNDGLMAVFFFLIGLELKREVLEGELKNPSQIALPAIGAAGGLIVPAVIFYLFTKHDSFALGGWAIPTATDIAFALGILSLLGPRVPTSLKIFLMTLAIVDDLCAIVIIALFYTSELNAQMLAVASVCLAALFALNRLGVKSKAAYLIVGAVMWVAVLKSGVHATLAGVVAAFFIPLSFKDEPGKSMLKSIEHDLHGWVAFGVLPIFAFVNAGISLRGVGLDEILSPVALGTALGLFVGKQIGVFGFSFLAIKFKLAKLPEGSNFIQLYGIALLCGVGFTMSLFVNGLAYNDTDAFAYTDKLAILLGSVVSGAAGFILLKFSAKN
;
A
#
# COMPACT_ATOMS: atom_id res chain seq x y z
N MET A 1 -9.41 -25.23 1.63
CA MET A 1 -8.35 -25.06 2.66
C MET A 1 -6.91 -25.08 2.11
N GLY A 2 -6.63 -25.76 0.98
CA GLY A 2 -5.28 -25.75 0.36
C GLY A 2 -4.85 -24.37 -0.13
N GLY A 3 -5.67 -23.67 -0.90
CA GLY A 3 -5.32 -22.39 -1.52
C GLY A 3 -4.98 -21.28 -0.51
N ILE A 4 -5.72 -21.16 0.61
CA ILE A 4 -5.39 -20.15 1.64
C ILE A 4 -4.04 -20.45 2.32
N LYS A 5 -3.71 -21.73 2.56
CA LYS A 5 -2.43 -22.10 3.15
C LYS A 5 -1.25 -21.80 2.21
N GLU A 6 -1.43 -22.02 0.93
CA GLU A 6 -0.43 -21.74 -0.09
C GLU A 6 -0.24 -20.24 -0.28
N PHE A 7 -1.32 -19.46 -0.35
CA PHE A 7 -1.31 -18.00 -0.33
C PHE A 7 -0.53 -17.45 0.88
N LEU A 8 -0.89 -17.87 2.11
CA LEU A 8 -0.21 -17.41 3.33
C LEU A 8 1.28 -17.84 3.40
N LYS A 9 1.66 -18.94 2.77
CA LYS A 9 3.08 -19.34 2.67
C LYS A 9 3.85 -18.40 1.73
N HIS A 10 3.24 -17.97 0.64
CA HIS A 10 3.82 -16.97 -0.26
C HIS A 10 3.94 -15.61 0.43
N GLU A 11 2.92 -15.16 1.14
CA GLU A 11 2.92 -13.91 1.91
C GLU A 11 4.02 -13.89 2.99
N ALA A 12 4.19 -14.98 3.76
CA ALA A 12 5.26 -15.07 4.74
C ALA A 12 6.64 -14.93 4.09
N SER A 13 6.86 -15.55 2.93
CA SER A 13 8.14 -15.50 2.20
C SER A 13 8.38 -14.10 1.61
N GLY A 14 7.34 -13.46 1.07
CA GLY A 14 7.40 -12.08 0.58
C GLY A 14 7.75 -11.09 1.69
N GLY A 15 7.10 -11.22 2.86
CA GLY A 15 7.40 -10.39 4.03
C GLY A 15 8.84 -10.55 4.54
N ILE A 16 9.40 -11.76 4.53
CA ILE A 16 10.80 -11.99 4.90
C ILE A 16 11.74 -11.33 3.89
N LEU A 17 11.49 -11.48 2.60
CA LEU A 17 12.30 -10.86 1.56
C LEU A 17 12.26 -9.32 1.65
N LEU A 18 11.09 -8.77 1.96
CA LEU A 18 10.89 -7.34 2.21
C LEU A 18 11.76 -6.85 3.38
N MET A 19 11.79 -7.60 4.50
CA MET A 19 12.67 -7.29 5.64
C MET A 19 14.15 -7.36 5.25
N ILE A 20 14.56 -8.38 4.50
CA ILE A 20 15.95 -8.51 4.01
C ILE A 20 16.33 -7.31 3.14
N ALA A 21 15.47 -6.92 2.20
CA ALA A 21 15.68 -5.76 1.33
C ALA A 21 15.82 -4.45 2.14
N THR A 22 15.00 -4.28 3.18
CA THR A 22 15.07 -3.13 4.09
C THR A 22 16.39 -3.08 4.85
N VAL A 23 16.80 -4.20 5.45
CA VAL A 23 18.07 -4.30 6.17
C VAL A 23 19.23 -4.04 5.22
N ALA A 24 19.19 -4.58 3.99
CA ALA A 24 20.21 -4.33 2.98
C ALA A 24 20.29 -2.83 2.61
N ALA A 25 19.14 -2.15 2.43
CA ALA A 25 19.11 -0.72 2.17
C ALA A 25 19.73 0.11 3.30
N LEU A 26 19.36 -0.20 4.56
CA LEU A 26 19.94 0.44 5.75
C LEU A 26 21.46 0.22 5.85
N LEU A 27 21.92 -1.00 5.58
CA LEU A 27 23.35 -1.31 5.57
C LEU A 27 24.07 -0.56 4.45
N CYS A 28 23.55 -0.55 3.23
CA CYS A 28 24.13 0.20 2.12
C CYS A 28 24.26 1.69 2.47
N GLN A 29 23.20 2.31 3.01
CA GLN A 29 23.18 3.74 3.32
C GLN A 29 24.11 4.13 4.49
N ASN A 30 24.39 3.23 5.44
CA ASN A 30 25.14 3.54 6.65
C ASN A 30 26.56 2.97 6.70
N THR A 31 27.04 2.36 5.61
CA THR A 31 28.40 1.80 5.48
C THR A 31 29.23 2.57 4.42
N PHE A 32 30.32 1.99 3.98
CA PHE A 32 31.14 2.51 2.89
C PHE A 32 30.44 2.46 1.52
N LEU A 33 29.29 1.80 1.42
CA LEU A 33 28.50 1.69 0.20
C LEU A 33 27.56 2.90 0.00
N SER A 34 27.49 3.86 0.94
CA SER A 34 26.51 4.95 0.92
C SER A 34 26.62 5.82 -0.34
N ASP A 35 27.84 6.16 -0.77
CA ASP A 35 28.04 6.98 -1.96
C ASP A 35 27.56 6.25 -3.23
N PHE A 36 27.94 4.96 -3.37
CA PHE A 36 27.46 4.12 -4.47
C PHE A 36 25.94 3.98 -4.48
N TYR A 37 25.33 3.73 -3.31
CA TYR A 37 23.88 3.58 -3.17
C TYR A 37 23.14 4.87 -3.57
N ASN A 38 23.60 6.03 -3.09
CA ASN A 38 23.00 7.32 -3.43
C ASN A 38 23.18 7.68 -4.90
N GLU A 39 24.36 7.39 -5.48
CA GLU A 39 24.62 7.60 -6.91
C GLU A 39 23.74 6.71 -7.77
N PHE A 40 23.60 5.43 -7.41
CA PHE A 40 22.68 4.51 -8.09
C PHE A 40 21.24 5.03 -8.10
N LEU A 41 20.72 5.50 -6.97
CA LEU A 41 19.34 6.01 -6.86
C LEU A 41 19.13 7.28 -7.71
N LYS A 42 20.16 8.13 -7.82
CA LYS A 42 20.13 9.38 -8.59
C LYS A 42 20.46 9.19 -10.07
N THR A 43 20.99 8.01 -10.46
CA THR A 43 21.31 7.71 -11.86
C THR A 43 20.08 7.83 -12.73
N LYS A 44 20.15 8.66 -13.77
CA LYS A 44 19.04 8.86 -14.72
C LYS A 44 18.95 7.69 -15.69
N PHE A 45 17.80 7.09 -15.75
CA PHE A 45 17.43 6.12 -16.76
C PHE A 45 16.48 6.80 -17.76
N THR A 46 16.87 6.76 -19.05
CA THR A 46 16.16 7.47 -20.11
C THR A 46 15.59 6.49 -21.11
N VAL A 47 14.30 6.61 -21.40
CA VAL A 47 13.62 5.94 -22.50
C VAL A 47 13.20 7.01 -23.50
N SER A 48 13.69 6.91 -24.76
CA SER A 48 13.35 7.86 -25.80
C SER A 48 12.77 7.16 -27.02
N PHE A 49 11.78 7.80 -27.64
CA PHE A 49 11.20 7.39 -28.90
C PHE A 49 10.99 8.63 -29.78
N GLY A 50 11.88 8.83 -30.74
CA GLY A 50 11.92 10.05 -31.54
C GLY A 50 12.20 11.29 -30.67
N GLU A 51 11.31 12.28 -30.75
CA GLU A 51 11.37 13.51 -29.94
C GLU A 51 10.80 13.35 -28.52
N TYR A 52 10.16 12.22 -28.25
CA TYR A 52 9.60 11.94 -26.94
C TYR A 52 10.62 11.27 -26.04
N GLU A 53 10.96 11.95 -24.96
CA GLU A 53 11.90 11.46 -23.94
C GLU A 53 11.25 11.40 -22.57
N LEU A 54 11.52 10.30 -21.87
CA LEU A 54 11.21 10.10 -20.45
C LEU A 54 12.51 9.80 -19.72
N SER A 55 13.08 10.82 -19.08
CA SER A 55 14.33 10.76 -18.34
C SER A 55 14.06 11.04 -16.86
N LYS A 56 14.24 10.04 -16.01
CA LYS A 56 14.02 10.16 -14.56
C LYS A 56 15.12 9.44 -13.79
N PRO A 57 15.43 9.88 -12.55
CA PRO A 57 16.26 9.09 -11.62
C PRO A 57 15.65 7.71 -11.35
N MET A 58 16.50 6.73 -11.02
CA MET A 58 16.09 5.36 -10.74
C MET A 58 15.01 5.28 -9.63
N ILE A 59 15.16 6.07 -8.57
CA ILE A 59 14.18 6.16 -7.49
C ILE A 59 12.76 6.48 -8.00
N LEU A 60 12.63 7.43 -8.93
CA LEU A 60 11.33 7.82 -9.49
C LEU A 60 10.78 6.76 -10.45
N TRP A 61 11.64 6.00 -11.16
CA TRP A 61 11.18 4.85 -11.95
C TRP A 61 10.57 3.77 -11.07
N VAL A 62 11.16 3.53 -9.89
CA VAL A 62 10.62 2.58 -8.91
C VAL A 62 9.33 3.13 -8.31
N ASN A 63 9.31 4.38 -7.85
CA ASN A 63 8.16 4.97 -7.15
C ASN A 63 6.96 5.21 -8.08
N ASP A 64 7.17 5.59 -9.34
CA ASP A 64 6.07 5.82 -10.30
C ASP A 64 5.74 4.55 -11.11
N GLY A 65 6.76 3.78 -11.52
CA GLY A 65 6.60 2.65 -12.43
C GLY A 65 6.24 1.36 -11.70
N LEU A 66 7.08 0.91 -10.76
CA LEU A 66 6.80 -0.34 -10.05
C LEU A 66 5.58 -0.22 -9.14
N MET A 67 5.38 0.94 -8.53
CA MET A 67 4.16 1.18 -7.74
C MET A 67 2.91 1.25 -8.62
N ALA A 68 2.98 1.67 -9.89
CA ALA A 68 1.84 1.56 -10.79
C ALA A 68 1.46 0.08 -11.06
N VAL A 69 2.46 -0.82 -11.14
CA VAL A 69 2.22 -2.27 -11.24
C VAL A 69 1.59 -2.82 -9.95
N PHE A 70 2.07 -2.38 -8.79
CA PHE A 70 1.46 -2.73 -7.51
C PHE A 70 -0.01 -2.27 -7.45
N PHE A 71 -0.29 -1.02 -7.76
CA PHE A 71 -1.65 -0.49 -7.75
C PHE A 71 -2.54 -1.08 -8.85
N PHE A 72 -1.97 -1.56 -9.95
CA PHE A 72 -2.70 -2.34 -10.93
C PHE A 72 -3.18 -3.68 -10.34
N LEU A 73 -2.31 -4.38 -9.59
CA LEU A 73 -2.68 -5.60 -8.85
C LEU A 73 -3.79 -5.30 -7.83
N ILE A 74 -3.62 -4.27 -7.00
CA ILE A 74 -4.67 -3.84 -6.03
C ILE A 74 -5.99 -3.53 -6.74
N GLY A 75 -5.96 -2.88 -7.89
CA GLY A 75 -7.16 -2.60 -8.69
C GLY A 75 -7.86 -3.88 -9.19
N LEU A 76 -7.08 -4.91 -9.58
CA LEU A 76 -7.63 -6.23 -9.97
C LEU A 76 -8.26 -6.92 -8.77
N GLU A 77 -7.57 -6.97 -7.63
CA GLU A 77 -8.06 -7.54 -6.38
C GLU A 77 -9.33 -6.84 -5.90
N LEU A 78 -9.32 -5.50 -5.86
CA LEU A 78 -10.49 -4.71 -5.48
C LEU A 78 -11.69 -5.01 -6.38
N LYS A 79 -11.50 -5.05 -7.70
CA LYS A 79 -12.58 -5.39 -8.64
C LYS A 79 -13.13 -6.80 -8.40
N ARG A 80 -12.25 -7.77 -8.17
CA ARG A 80 -12.65 -9.14 -7.86
C ARG A 80 -13.44 -9.22 -6.56
N GLU A 81 -12.93 -8.59 -5.50
CA GLU A 81 -13.57 -8.60 -4.18
C GLU A 81 -14.96 -7.94 -4.19
N VAL A 82 -15.12 -6.83 -4.93
CA VAL A 82 -16.41 -6.13 -5.05
C VAL A 82 -17.43 -6.96 -5.84
N LEU A 83 -16.99 -7.69 -6.88
CA LEU A 83 -17.90 -8.41 -7.77
C LEU A 83 -18.17 -9.86 -7.34
N GLU A 84 -17.18 -10.54 -6.77
CA GLU A 84 -17.27 -11.97 -6.45
C GLU A 84 -16.80 -12.33 -5.03
N GLY A 85 -16.10 -11.43 -4.31
CA GLY A 85 -15.47 -11.69 -3.02
C GLY A 85 -16.27 -11.20 -1.81
N GLU A 86 -15.55 -10.98 -0.72
CA GLU A 86 -16.08 -10.59 0.61
C GLU A 86 -16.75 -9.20 0.57
N LEU A 87 -16.27 -8.29 -0.29
CA LEU A 87 -16.84 -6.94 -0.46
C LEU A 87 -18.23 -6.94 -1.13
N LYS A 88 -18.72 -8.08 -1.59
CA LYS A 88 -20.06 -8.21 -2.12
C LYS A 88 -21.15 -8.23 -1.03
N ASN A 89 -20.81 -8.67 0.18
CA ASN A 89 -21.78 -8.86 1.27
C ASN A 89 -21.68 -7.72 2.31
N PRO A 90 -22.66 -6.80 2.39
CA PRO A 90 -22.62 -5.66 3.30
C PRO A 90 -22.41 -6.04 4.78
N SER A 91 -22.90 -7.19 5.22
CA SER A 91 -22.72 -7.66 6.59
C SER A 91 -21.29 -8.10 6.93
N GLN A 92 -20.51 -8.52 5.92
CA GLN A 92 -19.11 -8.92 6.07
C GLN A 92 -18.17 -7.74 5.97
N ILE A 93 -18.54 -6.72 5.17
CA ILE A 93 -17.76 -5.49 4.98
C ILE A 93 -17.90 -4.55 6.18
N ALA A 94 -19.03 -4.54 6.87
CA ALA A 94 -19.36 -3.52 7.87
C ALA A 94 -18.25 -3.35 8.93
N LEU A 95 -17.74 -4.45 9.50
CA LEU A 95 -16.70 -4.37 10.53
C LEU A 95 -15.36 -3.90 9.97
N PRO A 96 -14.81 -4.49 8.87
CA PRO A 96 -13.58 -4.01 8.25
C PRO A 96 -13.66 -2.56 7.80
N ALA A 97 -14.77 -2.13 7.18
CA ALA A 97 -14.93 -0.75 6.70
C ALA A 97 -14.98 0.28 7.85
N ILE A 98 -15.70 -0.03 8.93
CA ILE A 98 -15.72 0.82 10.13
C ILE A 98 -14.34 0.85 10.78
N GLY A 99 -13.64 -0.29 10.86
CA GLY A 99 -12.28 -0.37 11.35
C GLY A 99 -11.31 0.45 10.51
N ALA A 100 -11.38 0.35 9.17
CA ALA A 100 -10.58 1.13 8.25
C ALA A 100 -10.85 2.64 8.39
N ALA A 101 -12.11 3.06 8.48
CA ALA A 101 -12.46 4.46 8.72
C ALA A 101 -11.82 4.99 10.03
N GLY A 102 -11.88 4.22 11.12
CA GLY A 102 -11.18 4.56 12.35
C GLY A 102 -9.67 4.61 12.18
N GLY A 103 -9.10 3.62 11.47
CA GLY A 103 -7.68 3.51 11.16
C GLY A 103 -7.16 4.60 10.22
N LEU A 104 -8.04 5.33 9.54
CA LEU A 104 -7.72 6.50 8.75
C LEU A 104 -7.86 7.78 9.57
N ILE A 105 -9.01 7.97 10.21
CA ILE A 105 -9.35 9.23 10.90
C ILE A 105 -8.43 9.48 12.11
N VAL A 106 -8.24 8.48 12.98
CA VAL A 106 -7.50 8.70 14.24
C VAL A 106 -6.02 8.97 14.00
N PRO A 107 -5.28 8.21 13.16
CA PRO A 107 -3.89 8.56 12.82
C PRO A 107 -3.74 9.93 12.17
N ALA A 108 -4.66 10.29 11.25
CA ALA A 108 -4.66 11.61 10.60
C ALA A 108 -4.85 12.74 11.62
N VAL A 109 -5.76 12.57 12.58
CA VAL A 109 -5.97 13.56 13.66
C VAL A 109 -4.75 13.68 14.55
N ILE A 110 -4.11 12.56 14.94
CA ILE A 110 -2.88 12.58 15.72
C ILE A 110 -1.81 13.35 14.96
N PHE A 111 -1.57 13.02 13.70
CA PHE A 111 -0.58 13.71 12.88
C PHE A 111 -0.86 15.21 12.78
N TYR A 112 -2.12 15.59 12.52
CA TYR A 112 -2.56 16.98 12.48
C TYR A 112 -2.24 17.74 13.77
N LEU A 113 -2.47 17.13 14.94
CA LEU A 113 -2.22 17.78 16.23
C LEU A 113 -0.75 18.15 16.44
N PHE A 114 0.19 17.35 15.91
CA PHE A 114 1.62 17.62 15.95
C PHE A 114 2.08 18.62 14.88
N THR A 115 1.46 18.62 13.69
CA THR A 115 1.99 19.36 12.52
C THR A 115 1.16 20.58 12.10
N LYS A 116 0.07 20.89 12.79
CA LYS A 116 -0.90 21.96 12.43
C LYS A 116 -0.30 23.36 12.28
N HIS A 117 0.89 23.62 12.78
CA HIS A 117 1.57 24.91 12.72
C HIS A 117 2.53 25.03 11.52
N ASP A 118 2.77 23.95 10.79
CA ASP A 118 3.62 23.89 9.61
C ASP A 118 2.82 23.32 8.44
N SER A 119 2.51 24.17 7.46
CA SER A 119 1.70 23.80 6.31
C SER A 119 2.37 22.77 5.39
N PHE A 120 3.72 22.78 5.31
CA PHE A 120 4.46 21.79 4.52
C PHE A 120 4.45 20.44 5.24
N ALA A 121 4.75 20.41 6.54
CA ALA A 121 4.70 19.22 7.36
C ALA A 121 3.29 18.59 7.36
N LEU A 122 2.25 19.43 7.42
CA LEU A 122 0.85 18.99 7.39
C LEU A 122 0.49 18.22 6.12
N GLY A 123 1.17 18.45 4.99
CA GLY A 123 1.00 17.68 3.75
C GLY A 123 1.16 16.17 3.95
N GLY A 124 1.89 15.72 4.98
CA GLY A 124 2.11 14.32 5.30
C GLY A 124 1.00 13.66 6.15
N TRP A 125 -0.15 14.28 6.34
CA TRP A 125 -1.22 13.78 7.22
C TRP A 125 -1.68 12.34 6.92
N ALA A 126 -1.57 11.91 5.68
CA ALA A 126 -1.96 10.58 5.24
C ALA A 126 -0.87 9.51 5.47
N ILE A 127 0.38 9.88 5.80
CA ILE A 127 1.48 8.94 6.02
C ILE A 127 1.13 7.88 7.07
N PRO A 128 0.68 8.24 8.30
CA PRO A 128 0.36 7.25 9.32
C PRO A 128 -0.98 6.55 9.12
N THR A 129 -1.76 6.90 8.10
CA THR A 129 -3.06 6.26 7.85
C THR A 129 -2.94 4.97 7.05
N ALA A 130 -1.85 4.77 6.31
CA ALA A 130 -1.64 3.60 5.46
C ALA A 130 -1.30 2.34 6.28
N THR A 131 -1.70 1.17 5.75
CA THR A 131 -1.36 -0.15 6.27
C THR A 131 -0.63 -0.94 5.18
N ASP A 132 0.51 -1.54 5.50
CA ASP A 132 1.22 -2.47 4.61
C ASP A 132 0.64 -3.88 4.77
N ILE A 133 -0.25 -4.27 3.85
CA ILE A 133 -0.92 -5.57 3.89
C ILE A 133 0.07 -6.72 3.75
N ALA A 134 1.07 -6.60 2.88
CA ALA A 134 2.01 -7.68 2.61
C ALA A 134 2.85 -7.97 3.87
N PHE A 135 3.32 -6.93 4.55
CA PHE A 135 4.08 -7.08 5.77
C PHE A 135 3.22 -7.57 6.94
N ALA A 136 2.01 -7.02 7.12
CA ALA A 136 1.08 -7.41 8.18
C ALA A 136 0.62 -8.88 8.03
N LEU A 137 0.27 -9.31 6.81
CA LEU A 137 -0.05 -10.72 6.53
C LEU A 137 1.17 -11.63 6.65
N GLY A 138 2.36 -11.15 6.26
CA GLY A 138 3.61 -11.85 6.47
C GLY A 138 3.82 -12.19 7.95
N ILE A 139 3.70 -11.21 8.85
CA ILE A 139 3.77 -11.42 10.31
C ILE A 139 2.68 -12.38 10.79
N LEU A 140 1.44 -12.18 10.31
CA LEU A 140 0.31 -13.02 10.70
C LEU A 140 0.49 -14.47 10.25
N SER A 141 1.13 -14.69 9.12
CA SER A 141 1.42 -16.01 8.56
C SER A 141 2.43 -16.79 9.41
N LEU A 142 3.37 -16.10 10.07
CA LEU A 142 4.32 -16.72 11.01
C LEU A 142 3.64 -17.33 12.24
N LEU A 143 2.44 -16.84 12.59
CA LEU A 143 1.63 -17.37 13.71
C LEU A 143 0.86 -18.64 13.30
N GLY A 144 0.76 -18.92 12.01
CA GLY A 144 0.15 -20.14 11.48
C GLY A 144 -1.32 -20.35 11.89
N PRO A 145 -1.69 -21.55 12.38
CA PRO A 145 -3.06 -21.87 12.76
C PRO A 145 -3.52 -21.26 14.09
N ARG A 146 -2.63 -20.58 14.82
CA ARG A 146 -2.95 -19.95 16.12
C ARG A 146 -3.93 -18.80 15.98
N VAL A 147 -4.00 -18.18 14.80
CA VAL A 147 -4.93 -17.09 14.52
C VAL A 147 -6.08 -17.62 13.66
N PRO A 148 -7.36 -17.41 14.07
CA PRO A 148 -8.52 -17.81 13.29
C PRO A 148 -8.48 -17.26 11.86
N THR A 149 -8.93 -18.07 10.89
CA THR A 149 -8.98 -17.65 9.48
C THR A 149 -9.88 -16.42 9.27
N SER A 150 -10.95 -16.31 10.06
CA SER A 150 -11.86 -15.16 10.06
C SER A 150 -11.15 -13.82 10.36
N LEU A 151 -10.16 -13.81 11.26
CA LEU A 151 -9.35 -12.62 11.54
C LEU A 151 -8.35 -12.30 10.42
N LYS A 152 -7.85 -13.32 9.72
CA LYS A 152 -7.01 -13.11 8.53
C LYS A 152 -7.83 -12.46 7.41
N ILE A 153 -9.05 -12.96 7.19
CA ILE A 153 -10.00 -12.36 6.23
C ILE A 153 -10.35 -10.94 6.66
N PHE A 154 -10.62 -10.70 7.95
CA PHE A 154 -10.87 -9.35 8.46
C PHE A 154 -9.73 -8.39 8.16
N LEU A 155 -8.47 -8.79 8.43
CA LEU A 155 -7.29 -7.97 8.12
C LEU A 155 -7.16 -7.71 6.62
N MET A 156 -7.33 -8.73 5.78
CA MET A 156 -7.28 -8.59 4.32
C MET A 156 -8.34 -7.62 3.82
N THR A 157 -9.60 -7.80 4.24
CA THR A 157 -10.71 -6.93 3.83
C THR A 157 -10.51 -5.49 4.31
N LEU A 158 -10.03 -5.30 5.56
CA LEU A 158 -9.73 -3.99 6.11
C LEU A 158 -8.63 -3.30 5.28
N ALA A 159 -7.56 -4.01 4.94
CA ALA A 159 -6.46 -3.46 4.18
C ALA A 159 -6.86 -3.11 2.73
N ILE A 160 -7.71 -3.91 2.08
CA ILE A 160 -8.27 -3.57 0.76
C ILE A 160 -9.10 -2.27 0.83
N VAL A 161 -9.87 -2.06 1.89
CA VAL A 161 -10.62 -0.81 2.10
C VAL A 161 -9.64 0.35 2.39
N ASP A 162 -8.59 0.12 3.16
CA ASP A 162 -7.54 1.09 3.46
C ASP A 162 -6.82 1.53 2.16
N ASP A 163 -6.46 0.58 1.29
CA ASP A 163 -5.84 0.84 -0.01
C ASP A 163 -6.79 1.62 -0.95
N LEU A 164 -8.09 1.29 -0.95
CA LEU A 164 -9.07 2.08 -1.69
C LEU A 164 -9.12 3.52 -1.19
N CYS A 165 -9.12 3.74 0.12
CA CYS A 165 -9.05 5.08 0.70
C CYS A 165 -7.75 5.79 0.32
N ALA A 166 -6.61 5.09 0.35
CA ALA A 166 -5.32 5.64 -0.07
C ALA A 166 -5.33 6.09 -1.54
N ILE A 167 -5.91 5.29 -2.45
CA ILE A 167 -6.07 5.65 -3.86
C ILE A 167 -6.88 6.96 -4.01
N VAL A 168 -7.99 7.09 -3.29
CA VAL A 168 -8.83 8.30 -3.31
C VAL A 168 -8.08 9.50 -2.74
N ILE A 169 -7.37 9.32 -1.63
CA ILE A 169 -6.55 10.37 -1.01
C ILE A 169 -5.45 10.84 -1.97
N ILE A 170 -4.73 9.93 -2.60
CA ILE A 170 -3.69 10.25 -3.57
C ILE A 170 -4.27 11.07 -4.73
N ALA A 171 -5.42 10.64 -5.26
CA ALA A 171 -6.08 11.32 -6.37
C ALA A 171 -6.52 12.76 -6.03
N LEU A 172 -6.99 13.00 -4.80
CA LEU A 172 -7.56 14.27 -4.40
C LEU A 172 -6.54 15.26 -3.81
N PHE A 173 -5.53 14.77 -3.10
CA PHE A 173 -4.64 15.60 -2.30
C PHE A 173 -3.20 15.69 -2.82
N TYR A 174 -2.76 14.73 -3.65
CA TYR A 174 -1.38 14.67 -4.16
C TYR A 174 -1.28 14.86 -5.67
N THR A 175 -2.28 15.49 -6.27
CA THR A 175 -2.27 15.91 -7.68
C THR A 175 -1.60 17.29 -7.80
N SER A 176 -0.66 17.42 -8.74
CA SER A 176 0.05 18.66 -9.03
C SER A 176 -0.64 19.47 -10.14
N GLU A 177 0.06 20.44 -10.75
CA GLU A 177 -0.46 21.22 -11.88
C GLU A 177 -0.84 20.32 -13.07
N LEU A 178 -2.09 20.48 -13.55
CA LEU A 178 -2.66 19.62 -14.56
C LEU A 178 -2.27 20.04 -15.98
N ASN A 179 -1.74 19.09 -16.77
CA ASN A 179 -1.50 19.25 -18.19
C ASN A 179 -2.69 18.72 -19.01
N ALA A 180 -3.49 19.63 -19.58
CA ALA A 180 -4.70 19.29 -20.32
C ALA A 180 -4.43 18.42 -21.57
N GLN A 181 -3.31 18.57 -22.24
CA GLN A 181 -2.95 17.76 -23.42
C GLN A 181 -2.72 16.29 -23.02
N MET A 182 -1.96 16.06 -21.96
CA MET A 182 -1.69 14.70 -21.46
C MET A 182 -2.93 14.07 -20.87
N LEU A 183 -3.82 14.84 -20.24
CA LEU A 183 -5.14 14.36 -19.80
C LEU A 183 -6.03 13.96 -20.98
N ALA A 184 -5.97 14.68 -22.09
CA ALA A 184 -6.69 14.30 -23.30
C ALA A 184 -6.18 12.97 -23.87
N VAL A 185 -4.85 12.74 -23.91
CA VAL A 185 -4.27 11.46 -24.32
C VAL A 185 -4.69 10.34 -23.37
N ALA A 186 -4.63 10.57 -22.06
CA ALA A 186 -5.10 9.59 -21.06
C ALA A 186 -6.59 9.26 -21.24
N SER A 187 -7.43 10.25 -21.56
CA SER A 187 -8.86 10.06 -21.83
C SER A 187 -9.12 9.22 -23.09
N VAL A 188 -8.31 9.38 -24.14
CA VAL A 188 -8.36 8.53 -25.34
C VAL A 188 -7.98 7.09 -24.99
N CYS A 189 -6.93 6.89 -24.20
CA CYS A 189 -6.55 5.56 -23.71
C CYS A 189 -7.66 4.92 -22.87
N LEU A 190 -8.32 5.72 -22.02
CA LEU A 190 -9.46 5.27 -21.22
C LEU A 190 -10.62 4.81 -22.12
N ALA A 191 -10.96 5.59 -23.16
CA ALA A 191 -11.96 5.21 -24.14
C ALA A 191 -11.57 3.94 -24.91
N ALA A 192 -10.30 3.77 -25.23
CA ALA A 192 -9.78 2.55 -25.87
C ALA A 192 -9.92 1.33 -24.95
N LEU A 193 -9.55 1.43 -23.66
CA LEU A 193 -9.74 0.37 -22.66
C LEU A 193 -11.23 0.00 -22.50
N PHE A 194 -12.10 1.00 -22.45
CA PHE A 194 -13.54 0.78 -22.42
C PHE A 194 -14.04 0.05 -23.68
N ALA A 195 -13.58 0.45 -24.87
CA ALA A 195 -13.93 -0.21 -26.12
C ALA A 195 -13.44 -1.67 -26.16
N LEU A 196 -12.17 -1.93 -25.76
CA LEU A 196 -11.62 -3.29 -25.67
C LEU A 196 -12.48 -4.17 -24.76
N ASN A 197 -12.90 -3.64 -23.60
CA ASN A 197 -13.76 -4.35 -22.66
C ASN A 197 -15.15 -4.64 -23.26
N ARG A 198 -15.78 -3.65 -23.88
CA ARG A 198 -17.12 -3.79 -24.46
C ARG A 198 -17.14 -4.72 -25.67
N LEU A 199 -16.09 -4.72 -26.48
CA LEU A 199 -15.92 -5.61 -27.63
C LEU A 199 -15.49 -7.02 -27.22
N GLY A 200 -15.24 -7.28 -25.94
CA GLY A 200 -14.87 -8.60 -25.43
C GLY A 200 -13.50 -9.07 -25.91
N VAL A 201 -12.55 -8.15 -26.14
CA VAL A 201 -11.20 -8.50 -26.62
C VAL A 201 -10.50 -9.41 -25.60
N LYS A 202 -10.01 -10.57 -26.04
CA LYS A 202 -9.41 -11.62 -25.19
C LYS A 202 -7.89 -11.51 -25.08
N SER A 203 -7.26 -10.51 -25.68
CA SER A 203 -5.82 -10.32 -25.67
C SER A 203 -5.38 -9.54 -24.41
N LYS A 204 -4.67 -10.19 -23.48
CA LYS A 204 -4.04 -9.52 -22.33
C LYS A 204 -3.11 -8.37 -22.77
N ALA A 205 -2.33 -8.61 -23.87
CA ALA A 205 -1.38 -7.64 -24.39
C ALA A 205 -2.05 -6.34 -24.83
N ALA A 206 -3.25 -6.40 -25.44
CA ALA A 206 -3.97 -5.19 -25.86
C ALA A 206 -4.28 -4.26 -24.68
N TYR A 207 -4.77 -4.81 -23.56
CA TYR A 207 -5.04 -4.02 -22.35
C TYR A 207 -3.78 -3.48 -21.70
N LEU A 208 -2.72 -4.31 -21.63
CA LEU A 208 -1.46 -3.90 -21.01
C LEU A 208 -0.74 -2.82 -21.81
N ILE A 209 -0.74 -2.90 -23.14
CA ILE A 209 -0.13 -1.86 -24.01
C ILE A 209 -0.89 -0.54 -23.85
N VAL A 210 -2.23 -0.56 -23.96
CA VAL A 210 -3.03 0.68 -23.80
C VAL A 210 -2.88 1.23 -22.38
N GLY A 211 -2.85 0.36 -21.36
CA GLY A 211 -2.60 0.73 -19.96
C GLY A 211 -1.22 1.38 -19.77
N ALA A 212 -0.17 0.85 -20.40
CA ALA A 212 1.18 1.42 -20.34
C ALA A 212 1.25 2.80 -21.01
N VAL A 213 0.61 2.98 -22.18
CA VAL A 213 0.51 4.30 -22.83
C VAL A 213 -0.26 5.27 -21.96
N MET A 214 -1.37 4.83 -21.34
CA MET A 214 -2.14 5.63 -20.39
C MET A 214 -1.29 6.03 -19.19
N TRP A 215 -0.48 5.10 -18.64
CA TRP A 215 0.43 5.40 -17.53
C TRP A 215 1.44 6.50 -17.88
N VAL A 216 2.06 6.46 -19.07
CA VAL A 216 2.97 7.51 -19.54
C VAL A 216 2.25 8.85 -19.67
N ALA A 217 1.02 8.87 -20.19
CA ALA A 217 0.22 10.08 -20.32
C ALA A 217 -0.14 10.67 -18.93
N VAL A 218 -0.59 9.82 -18.01
CA VAL A 218 -0.92 10.22 -16.63
C VAL A 218 0.33 10.74 -15.90
N LEU A 219 1.49 10.08 -16.05
CA LEU A 219 2.77 10.49 -15.47
C LEU A 219 3.19 11.91 -15.89
N LYS A 220 2.82 12.34 -17.10
CA LYS A 220 3.10 13.67 -17.63
C LYS A 220 1.95 14.67 -17.45
N SER A 221 0.82 14.23 -16.87
CA SER A 221 -0.39 15.04 -16.75
C SER A 221 -0.51 15.83 -15.45
N GLY A 222 0.35 15.58 -14.46
CA GLY A 222 0.25 16.13 -13.12
C GLY A 222 -0.63 15.30 -12.17
N VAL A 223 -1.37 14.33 -12.70
CA VAL A 223 -2.05 13.31 -11.89
C VAL A 223 -1.04 12.23 -11.51
N HIS A 224 -1.18 11.65 -10.31
CA HIS A 224 -0.23 10.64 -9.87
C HIS A 224 -0.26 9.38 -10.75
N ALA A 225 0.92 8.96 -11.23
CA ALA A 225 1.05 7.91 -12.25
C ALA A 225 0.46 6.55 -11.83
N THR A 226 0.49 6.23 -10.53
CA THR A 226 -0.04 4.98 -9.99
C THR A 226 -1.54 4.81 -10.18
N LEU A 227 -2.30 5.91 -10.29
CA LEU A 227 -3.74 5.87 -10.55
C LEU A 227 -4.06 5.24 -11.91
N ALA A 228 -3.17 5.38 -12.89
CA ALA A 228 -3.34 4.72 -14.19
C ALA A 228 -3.40 3.19 -14.04
N GLY A 229 -2.61 2.61 -13.13
CA GLY A 229 -2.65 1.17 -12.83
C GLY A 229 -4.03 0.74 -12.34
N VAL A 230 -4.56 1.42 -11.31
CA VAL A 230 -5.88 1.14 -10.76
C VAL A 230 -6.97 1.25 -11.82
N VAL A 231 -6.98 2.35 -12.57
CA VAL A 231 -7.98 2.62 -13.60
C VAL A 231 -7.93 1.55 -14.70
N ALA A 232 -6.73 1.18 -15.17
CA ALA A 232 -6.58 0.12 -16.17
C ALA A 232 -7.14 -1.22 -15.68
N ALA A 233 -6.92 -1.58 -14.41
CA ALA A 233 -7.41 -2.81 -13.80
C ALA A 233 -8.94 -2.93 -13.86
N PHE A 234 -9.66 -1.82 -13.69
CA PHE A 234 -11.13 -1.82 -13.76
C PHE A 234 -11.68 -2.17 -15.15
N PHE A 235 -10.89 -2.04 -16.21
CA PHE A 235 -11.30 -2.43 -17.56
C PHE A 235 -10.95 -3.89 -17.93
N ILE A 236 -10.12 -4.58 -17.13
CA ILE A 236 -9.80 -5.99 -17.37
C ILE A 236 -11.07 -6.86 -17.18
N PRO A 237 -11.46 -7.70 -18.17
CA PRO A 237 -12.66 -8.53 -18.05
C PRO A 237 -12.55 -9.58 -16.94
N LEU A 238 -13.57 -9.63 -16.08
CA LEU A 238 -13.70 -10.68 -15.05
C LEU A 238 -14.24 -11.98 -15.63
N SER A 239 -15.15 -11.88 -16.64
CA SER A 239 -15.73 -13.03 -17.33
C SER A 239 -15.92 -12.73 -18.80
N PHE A 240 -15.90 -13.77 -19.62
CA PHE A 240 -16.25 -13.70 -21.04
C PHE A 240 -17.61 -14.37 -21.27
N LYS A 241 -18.45 -13.76 -22.09
CA LYS A 241 -19.79 -14.32 -22.43
C LYS A 241 -19.70 -15.66 -23.08
N ASP A 242 -18.69 -15.84 -23.97
CA ASP A 242 -18.52 -17.03 -24.81
C ASP A 242 -17.72 -18.15 -24.15
N GLU A 243 -17.09 -17.89 -23.00
CA GLU A 243 -16.22 -18.82 -22.28
C GLU A 243 -16.49 -18.74 -20.78
N PRO A 244 -17.64 -19.32 -20.33
CA PRO A 244 -17.96 -19.31 -18.90
C PRO A 244 -16.88 -20.05 -18.11
N GLY A 245 -16.42 -19.42 -17.00
CA GLY A 245 -15.37 -19.97 -16.14
C GLY A 245 -13.94 -19.50 -16.47
N LYS A 246 -13.69 -18.86 -17.62
CA LYS A 246 -12.41 -18.21 -17.89
C LYS A 246 -12.45 -16.74 -17.47
N SER A 247 -11.46 -16.32 -16.69
CA SER A 247 -11.30 -14.94 -16.21
C SER A 247 -9.91 -14.42 -16.59
N MET A 248 -9.87 -13.35 -17.39
CA MET A 248 -8.63 -12.67 -17.69
C MET A 248 -8.08 -11.98 -16.42
N LEU A 249 -8.97 -11.36 -15.65
CA LEU A 249 -8.63 -10.68 -14.41
C LEU A 249 -7.93 -11.63 -13.44
N LYS A 250 -8.55 -12.77 -13.11
CA LYS A 250 -7.95 -13.76 -12.20
C LYS A 250 -6.64 -14.33 -12.70
N SER A 251 -6.50 -14.50 -14.01
CA SER A 251 -5.24 -14.97 -14.62
C SER A 251 -4.13 -13.94 -14.46
N ILE A 252 -4.40 -12.65 -14.75
CA ILE A 252 -3.39 -11.59 -14.59
C ILE A 252 -3.06 -11.37 -13.11
N GLU A 253 -4.07 -11.35 -12.22
CA GLU A 253 -3.89 -11.25 -10.78
C GLU A 253 -2.97 -12.34 -10.25
N HIS A 254 -3.24 -13.61 -10.61
CA HIS A 254 -2.42 -14.75 -10.19
C HIS A 254 -0.98 -14.65 -10.72
N ASP A 255 -0.80 -14.33 -12.02
CA ASP A 255 0.52 -14.20 -12.62
C ASP A 255 1.33 -13.05 -12.00
N LEU A 256 0.66 -11.95 -11.64
CA LEU A 256 1.30 -10.73 -11.14
C LEU A 256 1.61 -10.79 -9.64
N HIS A 257 0.81 -11.52 -8.86
CA HIS A 257 0.94 -11.57 -7.39
C HIS A 257 2.35 -11.97 -6.95
N GLY A 258 2.94 -13.00 -7.56
CA GLY A 258 4.30 -13.42 -7.26
C GLY A 258 5.36 -12.37 -7.64
N TRP A 259 5.20 -11.69 -8.78
CA TRP A 259 6.10 -10.63 -9.20
C TRP A 259 6.04 -9.41 -8.26
N VAL A 260 4.85 -9.08 -7.78
CA VAL A 260 4.69 -7.98 -6.82
C VAL A 260 5.30 -8.34 -5.47
N ALA A 261 4.97 -9.50 -4.92
CA ALA A 261 5.45 -9.91 -3.60
C ALA A 261 6.97 -10.15 -3.53
N PHE A 262 7.57 -10.73 -4.58
CA PHE A 262 8.99 -11.10 -4.59
C PHE A 262 9.89 -10.16 -5.41
N GLY A 263 9.33 -9.22 -6.15
CA GLY A 263 10.07 -8.27 -6.98
C GLY A 263 9.75 -6.83 -6.65
N VAL A 264 8.51 -6.39 -6.95
CA VAL A 264 8.12 -4.96 -6.86
C VAL A 264 8.31 -4.42 -5.44
N LEU A 265 7.71 -5.05 -4.44
CA LEU A 265 7.76 -4.57 -3.06
C LEU A 265 9.17 -4.63 -2.45
N PRO A 266 9.98 -5.70 -2.61
CA PRO A 266 11.35 -5.72 -2.12
C PRO A 266 12.25 -4.67 -2.81
N ILE A 267 12.12 -4.45 -4.12
CA ILE A 267 12.86 -3.40 -4.83
C ILE A 267 12.42 -2.02 -4.32
N PHE A 268 11.12 -1.79 -4.16
CA PHE A 268 10.61 -0.54 -3.61
C PHE A 268 11.15 -0.28 -2.18
N ALA A 269 11.12 -1.30 -1.31
CA ALA A 269 11.68 -1.20 0.03
C ALA A 269 13.18 -0.90 0.02
N PHE A 270 13.96 -1.61 -0.83
CA PHE A 270 15.38 -1.36 -0.97
C PHE A 270 15.68 0.08 -1.37
N VAL A 271 14.93 0.63 -2.32
CA VAL A 271 15.13 1.98 -2.84
C VAL A 271 14.71 3.07 -1.84
N ASN A 272 13.66 2.84 -1.04
CA ASN A 272 13.06 3.88 -0.19
C ASN A 272 13.42 3.78 1.30
N ALA A 273 13.86 2.61 1.79
CA ALA A 273 14.22 2.41 3.20
C ALA A 273 15.70 2.68 3.52
N GLY A 274 16.48 3.16 2.56
CA GLY A 274 17.89 3.57 2.78
C GLY A 274 17.98 4.89 3.54
N ILE A 275 17.82 4.82 4.86
CA ILE A 275 17.81 5.97 5.75
C ILE A 275 19.20 6.19 6.32
N SER A 276 19.75 7.41 6.20
CA SER A 276 20.97 7.77 6.88
C SER A 276 20.70 7.95 8.38
N LEU A 277 21.40 7.19 9.19
CA LEU A 277 21.38 7.32 10.65
C LEU A 277 22.45 8.27 11.16
N ARG A 278 23.31 8.79 10.27
CA ARG A 278 24.38 9.73 10.62
C ARG A 278 23.80 11.10 10.91
N GLY A 279 24.09 11.64 12.10
CA GLY A 279 23.66 12.98 12.48
C GLY A 279 22.20 13.06 12.96
N VAL A 280 21.48 11.93 13.06
CA VAL A 280 20.14 11.90 13.65
C VAL A 280 20.28 11.96 15.18
N GLY A 281 19.91 13.09 15.77
CA GLY A 281 19.88 13.32 17.22
C GLY A 281 18.49 13.09 17.81
N LEU A 282 18.38 13.31 19.12
CA LEU A 282 17.09 13.17 19.82
C LEU A 282 16.08 14.24 19.38
N ASP A 283 16.55 15.44 19.06
CA ASP A 283 15.69 16.55 18.64
C ASP A 283 15.01 16.26 17.30
N GLU A 284 15.73 15.63 16.37
CA GLU A 284 15.18 15.22 15.08
C GLU A 284 14.17 14.07 15.23
N ILE A 285 14.44 13.08 16.09
CA ILE A 285 13.52 11.97 16.38
C ILE A 285 12.25 12.48 17.08
N LEU A 286 12.36 13.53 17.89
CA LEU A 286 11.25 14.16 18.59
C LEU A 286 10.57 15.27 17.75
N SER A 287 10.94 15.42 16.48
CA SER A 287 10.30 16.39 15.59
C SER A 287 8.79 16.14 15.45
N PRO A 288 7.98 17.17 15.20
CA PRO A 288 6.53 17.04 15.07
C PRO A 288 6.11 16.01 14.02
N VAL A 289 6.80 15.96 12.87
CA VAL A 289 6.52 14.99 11.79
C VAL A 289 6.84 13.57 12.24
N ALA A 290 7.99 13.37 12.88
CA ALA A 290 8.40 12.05 13.35
C ALA A 290 7.45 11.52 14.44
N LEU A 291 7.13 12.37 15.44
CA LEU A 291 6.18 12.00 16.51
C LEU A 291 4.78 11.76 15.96
N GLY A 292 4.28 12.64 15.09
CA GLY A 292 2.97 12.50 14.47
C GLY A 292 2.85 11.20 13.66
N THR A 293 3.91 10.84 12.93
CA THR A 293 3.97 9.60 12.15
C THR A 293 4.04 8.37 13.04
N ALA A 294 5.00 8.30 13.97
CA ALA A 294 5.20 7.13 14.83
C ALA A 294 4.00 6.88 15.74
N LEU A 295 3.47 7.92 16.39
CA LEU A 295 2.30 7.81 17.26
C LEU A 295 1.02 7.56 16.44
N GLY A 296 0.89 8.15 15.27
CA GLY A 296 -0.23 7.87 14.36
C GLY A 296 -0.27 6.40 13.96
N LEU A 297 0.86 5.82 13.54
CA LEU A 297 0.97 4.39 13.20
C LEU A 297 0.73 3.49 14.42
N PHE A 298 1.41 3.75 15.53
CA PHE A 298 1.33 2.85 16.69
C PHE A 298 0.05 3.08 17.49
N VAL A 299 -0.15 4.27 18.04
CA VAL A 299 -1.31 4.56 18.92
C VAL A 299 -2.58 4.81 18.10
N GLY A 300 -2.45 5.54 17.00
CA GLY A 300 -3.59 5.94 16.16
C GLY A 300 -4.31 4.75 15.54
N LYS A 301 -3.57 3.79 15.00
CA LYS A 301 -4.17 2.56 14.44
C LYS A 301 -4.84 1.70 15.51
N GLN A 302 -4.27 1.60 16.71
CA GLN A 302 -4.89 0.86 17.82
C GLN A 302 -6.24 1.49 18.22
N ILE A 303 -6.23 2.79 18.50
CA ILE A 303 -7.46 3.50 18.90
C ILE A 303 -8.46 3.52 17.75
N GLY A 304 -8.01 3.78 16.53
CA GLY A 304 -8.86 3.87 15.34
C GLY A 304 -9.46 2.52 14.98
N VAL A 305 -8.65 1.55 14.62
CA VAL A 305 -9.13 0.25 14.15
C VAL A 305 -9.88 -0.51 15.24
N PHE A 306 -9.26 -0.67 16.43
CA PHE A 306 -9.89 -1.42 17.50
C PHE A 306 -11.07 -0.66 18.12
N GLY A 307 -10.92 0.63 18.42
CA GLY A 307 -11.98 1.42 19.04
C GLY A 307 -13.25 1.49 18.21
N PHE A 308 -13.11 1.78 16.91
CA PHE A 308 -14.26 1.82 16.00
C PHE A 308 -14.88 0.43 15.80
N SER A 309 -14.06 -0.61 15.65
CA SER A 309 -14.54 -1.99 15.57
C SER A 309 -15.26 -2.41 16.85
N PHE A 310 -14.71 -2.08 18.02
CA PHE A 310 -15.34 -2.37 19.31
C PHE A 310 -16.70 -1.67 19.45
N LEU A 311 -16.78 -0.40 19.10
CA LEU A 311 -18.03 0.36 19.12
C LEU A 311 -19.04 -0.22 18.14
N ALA A 312 -18.64 -0.59 16.92
CA ALA A 312 -19.51 -1.22 15.94
C ALA A 312 -20.12 -2.54 16.47
N ILE A 313 -19.30 -3.36 17.14
CA ILE A 313 -19.78 -4.62 17.74
C ILE A 313 -20.70 -4.32 18.94
N LYS A 314 -20.34 -3.38 19.81
CA LYS A 314 -21.13 -2.98 20.98
C LYS A 314 -22.51 -2.45 20.59
N PHE A 315 -22.58 -1.64 19.53
CA PHE A 315 -23.84 -1.12 19.00
C PHE A 315 -24.57 -2.09 18.05
N LYS A 316 -24.08 -3.34 17.91
CA LYS A 316 -24.67 -4.40 17.06
C LYS A 316 -24.73 -4.04 15.56
N LEU A 317 -23.88 -3.11 15.11
CA LEU A 317 -23.75 -2.77 13.69
C LEU A 317 -22.97 -3.84 12.94
N ALA A 318 -22.09 -4.56 13.64
CA ALA A 318 -21.32 -5.67 13.10
C ALA A 318 -21.11 -6.75 14.16
N LYS A 319 -20.62 -7.93 13.73
CA LYS A 319 -20.30 -9.05 14.63
C LYS A 319 -18.79 -9.25 14.72
N LEU A 320 -18.35 -9.76 15.88
CA LEU A 320 -16.96 -10.20 16.04
C LEU A 320 -16.67 -11.36 15.06
N PRO A 321 -15.50 -11.40 14.39
CA PRO A 321 -15.13 -12.52 13.52
C PRO A 321 -15.22 -13.87 14.24
N GLU A 322 -15.77 -14.88 13.57
CA GLU A 322 -16.03 -16.18 14.15
C GLU A 322 -14.78 -16.84 14.73
N GLY A 323 -14.90 -17.44 15.92
CA GLY A 323 -13.78 -18.10 16.60
C GLY A 323 -12.72 -17.16 17.16
N SER A 324 -12.92 -15.84 17.10
CA SER A 324 -12.01 -14.83 17.65
C SER A 324 -12.48 -14.24 18.97
N ASN A 325 -11.59 -13.50 19.62
CA ASN A 325 -11.89 -12.71 20.81
C ASN A 325 -11.40 -11.26 20.66
N PHE A 326 -11.78 -10.38 21.59
CA PHE A 326 -11.38 -8.96 21.54
C PHE A 326 -9.88 -8.74 21.67
N ILE A 327 -9.16 -9.61 22.39
CA ILE A 327 -7.68 -9.52 22.51
C ILE A 327 -7.04 -9.79 21.16
N GLN A 328 -7.53 -10.78 20.42
CA GLN A 328 -7.06 -11.09 19.08
C GLN A 328 -7.42 -9.99 18.07
N LEU A 329 -8.62 -9.41 18.18
CA LEU A 329 -9.00 -8.25 17.36
C LEU A 329 -8.10 -7.05 17.63
N TYR A 330 -7.74 -6.81 18.89
CA TYR A 330 -6.77 -5.77 19.26
C TYR A 330 -5.36 -6.08 18.71
N GLY A 331 -4.95 -7.35 18.71
CA GLY A 331 -3.71 -7.78 18.08
C GLY A 331 -3.68 -7.51 16.56
N ILE A 332 -4.81 -7.67 15.88
CA ILE A 332 -4.94 -7.27 14.46
C ILE A 332 -4.85 -5.74 14.30
N ALA A 333 -5.48 -4.98 15.18
CA ALA A 333 -5.38 -3.51 15.16
C ALA A 333 -3.92 -3.02 15.35
N LEU A 334 -3.12 -3.71 16.19
CA LEU A 334 -1.69 -3.48 16.29
C LEU A 334 -0.98 -3.75 14.96
N LEU A 335 -1.27 -4.87 14.28
CA LEU A 335 -0.68 -5.19 12.98
C LEU A 335 -1.06 -4.17 11.90
N CYS A 336 -2.25 -3.56 11.95
CA CYS A 336 -2.64 -2.47 11.06
C CYS A 336 -1.75 -1.21 11.21
N GLY A 337 -1.02 -1.08 12.33
CA GLY A 337 -0.02 -0.03 12.52
C GLY A 337 1.30 -0.27 11.76
N VAL A 338 1.45 -1.40 11.07
CA VAL A 338 2.55 -1.63 10.14
C VAL A 338 2.25 -0.90 8.84
N GLY A 339 2.73 0.31 8.69
CA GLY A 339 2.50 1.12 7.49
C GLY A 339 3.58 0.98 6.43
N PHE A 340 4.77 0.63 6.82
CA PHE A 340 6.04 0.44 6.13
C PHE A 340 6.08 0.89 4.64
N THR A 341 5.94 -0.02 3.65
CA THR A 341 6.05 0.34 2.21
C THR A 341 5.00 1.35 1.79
N MET A 342 3.76 1.21 2.25
CA MET A 342 2.68 2.12 1.91
C MET A 342 2.86 3.49 2.56
N SER A 343 3.30 3.56 3.81
CA SER A 343 3.64 4.83 4.46
C SER A 343 4.86 5.50 3.81
N LEU A 344 5.89 4.74 3.41
CA LEU A 344 7.04 5.28 2.65
C LEU A 344 6.59 5.82 1.29
N PHE A 345 5.68 5.14 0.61
CA PHE A 345 5.13 5.61 -0.65
C PHE A 345 4.36 6.92 -0.49
N VAL A 346 3.43 6.99 0.47
CA VAL A 346 2.69 8.23 0.75
C VAL A 346 3.62 9.35 1.21
N ASN A 347 4.68 9.04 1.94
CA ASN A 347 5.71 9.98 2.37
C ASN A 347 6.43 10.61 1.17
N GLY A 348 6.84 9.78 0.19
CA GLY A 348 7.43 10.27 -1.06
C GLY A 348 6.51 11.21 -1.83
N LEU A 349 5.20 10.92 -1.86
CA LEU A 349 4.19 11.78 -2.46
C LEU A 349 4.01 13.10 -1.71
N ALA A 350 3.91 13.02 -0.39
CA ALA A 350 3.63 14.18 0.47
C ALA A 350 4.76 15.21 0.43
N TYR A 351 6.00 14.74 0.32
CA TYR A 351 7.19 15.57 0.43
C TYR A 351 8.05 15.59 -0.85
N ASN A 352 7.49 15.12 -1.98
CA ASN A 352 8.14 15.10 -3.30
C ASN A 352 9.53 14.42 -3.28
N ASP A 353 9.66 13.32 -2.53
CA ASP A 353 10.93 12.61 -2.34
C ASP A 353 12.10 13.52 -1.90
N THR A 354 11.82 14.59 -1.14
CA THR A 354 12.83 15.51 -0.61
C THR A 354 13.39 15.01 0.73
N ASP A 355 14.60 15.44 1.06
CA ASP A 355 15.23 15.18 2.35
C ASP A 355 14.91 16.29 3.39
N ALA A 356 13.74 16.94 3.26
CA ALA A 356 13.35 18.11 4.05
C ALA A 356 13.37 17.87 5.57
N PHE A 357 13.13 16.62 6.00
CA PHE A 357 13.12 16.23 7.40
C PHE A 357 14.33 15.40 7.82
N ALA A 358 15.43 15.48 7.06
CA ALA A 358 16.67 14.74 7.34
C ALA A 358 16.44 13.23 7.64
N TYR A 359 15.53 12.60 6.88
CA TYR A 359 15.12 11.18 7.01
C TYR A 359 14.37 10.81 8.30
N THR A 360 14.03 11.74 9.18
CA THR A 360 13.35 11.42 10.45
C THR A 360 11.90 10.98 10.24
N ASP A 361 11.25 11.47 9.20
CA ASP A 361 9.95 11.04 8.69
C ASP A 361 9.95 9.54 8.33
N LYS A 362 10.92 9.11 7.50
CA LYS A 362 11.10 7.71 7.10
C LYS A 362 11.51 6.82 8.28
N LEU A 363 12.39 7.33 9.18
CA LEU A 363 12.78 6.62 10.39
C LEU A 363 11.58 6.38 11.31
N ALA A 364 10.71 7.37 11.47
CA ALA A 364 9.49 7.25 12.26
C ALA A 364 8.52 6.20 11.69
N ILE A 365 8.41 6.11 10.36
CA ILE A 365 7.66 5.05 9.68
C ILE A 365 8.23 3.67 10.03
N LEU A 366 9.55 3.49 9.92
CA LEU A 366 10.18 2.21 10.24
C LEU A 366 9.99 1.82 11.71
N LEU A 367 10.27 2.74 12.64
CA LEU A 367 10.13 2.50 14.07
C LEU A 367 8.68 2.20 14.46
N GLY A 368 7.72 3.01 13.98
CA GLY A 368 6.30 2.79 14.22
C GLY A 368 5.83 1.42 13.70
N SER A 369 6.26 1.04 12.50
CA SER A 369 5.93 -0.24 11.89
C SER A 369 6.53 -1.43 12.63
N VAL A 370 7.82 -1.35 13.02
CA VAL A 370 8.50 -2.43 13.77
C VAL A 370 7.87 -2.62 15.14
N VAL A 371 7.59 -1.53 15.87
CA VAL A 371 6.97 -1.60 17.20
C VAL A 371 5.55 -2.17 17.08
N SER A 372 4.76 -1.72 16.11
CA SER A 372 3.40 -2.21 15.85
C SER A 372 3.40 -3.70 15.48
N GLY A 373 4.28 -4.10 14.57
CA GLY A 373 4.41 -5.48 14.13
C GLY A 373 4.84 -6.42 15.26
N ALA A 374 5.86 -6.03 16.03
CA ALA A 374 6.35 -6.79 17.18
C ALA A 374 5.29 -6.93 18.27
N ALA A 375 4.62 -5.83 18.65
CA ALA A 375 3.57 -5.85 19.66
C ALA A 375 2.38 -6.71 19.20
N GLY A 376 1.94 -6.58 17.95
CA GLY A 376 0.87 -7.40 17.37
C GLY A 376 1.23 -8.88 17.35
N PHE A 377 2.45 -9.23 16.90
CA PHE A 377 2.93 -10.62 16.91
C PHE A 377 2.96 -11.22 18.31
N ILE A 378 3.53 -10.51 19.27
CA ILE A 378 3.64 -10.96 20.66
C ILE A 378 2.23 -11.18 21.24
N LEU A 379 1.35 -10.19 21.12
CA LEU A 379 0.00 -10.27 21.66
C LEU A 379 -0.79 -11.45 21.06
N LEU A 380 -0.77 -11.60 19.73
CA LEU A 380 -1.46 -12.68 19.03
C LEU A 380 -0.88 -14.06 19.38
N LYS A 381 0.44 -14.17 19.56
CA LYS A 381 1.10 -15.41 19.98
C LYS A 381 0.61 -15.90 21.34
N PHE A 382 0.41 -14.99 22.28
CA PHE A 382 -0.02 -15.33 23.65
C PHE A 382 -1.55 -15.34 23.83
N SER A 383 -2.32 -14.72 22.94
CA SER A 383 -3.78 -14.74 22.98
C SER A 383 -4.40 -15.96 22.32
N ALA A 384 -3.62 -16.77 21.61
CA ALA A 384 -4.07 -18.04 21.05
C ALA A 384 -4.43 -18.99 22.20
N LYS A 385 -5.69 -19.44 22.25
CA LYS A 385 -6.06 -20.58 23.10
C LYS A 385 -5.28 -21.80 22.62
N ASN A 386 -4.59 -22.47 23.56
CA ASN A 386 -4.03 -23.80 23.36
C ASN A 386 -5.13 -24.79 22.93
#